data_114a262aaadeacf9231f5ed3adc914f1
#
_entry.id   114a262aaadeacf9231f5ed3adc914f1
#
_cell.length_a   1.000
_cell.length_b   1.000
_cell.length_c   1.000
_cell.angle_alpha   90.00
_cell.angle_beta   90.00
_cell.angle_gamma   90.00
#
_symmetry.space_group_name_H-M   'P 1'
#
loop_
_entity.id
_entity.type
_entity.pdbx_description
1 polymer ?
#
loop_
_entity_poly.entity_id
_entity_poly.type
_entity_poly.pdbx_seq_one_letter_code
_entity_poly.pdbx_strand_id
1 'polypeptide(L)'
;ERWSCSTSRNTKDIYDNPDNIFVGGFIGTPPMNFLEGYVSEKGQFVIGDHKKGFVLIEVPKDKFETLKSQGFIEKPIVLGIRPENILDQPEDLKKHPHSIVKLKVDVAELLGAETQIYGVVAGQNLVAKVEARIDLYGGDEVELALNMDRCHFFDPETEARIKKY
;
A
#
# COMPACT_ATOMS: atom_id res chain seq x y z
N GLU A 1 -4.34 -40.04 -10.73
CA GLU A 1 -3.99 -38.83 -9.95
C GLU A 1 -4.99 -37.70 -10.31
N ARG A 2 -5.95 -37.47 -9.43
CA ARG A 2 -6.93 -36.39 -9.62
C ARG A 2 -6.31 -35.08 -9.19
N TRP A 3 -6.03 -34.23 -10.15
CA TRP A 3 -5.83 -32.82 -9.89
C TRP A 3 -7.18 -32.24 -9.44
N SER A 4 -7.35 -32.08 -8.14
CA SER A 4 -8.49 -31.31 -7.63
C SER A 4 -8.25 -29.87 -8.00
N CYS A 5 -8.99 -29.39 -9.01
CA CYS A 5 -9.05 -27.99 -9.34
C CYS A 5 -9.73 -27.29 -8.16
N SER A 6 -8.92 -26.73 -7.27
CA SER A 6 -9.41 -25.87 -6.21
C SER A 6 -10.14 -24.68 -6.82
N THR A 7 -11.35 -24.40 -6.33
CA THR A 7 -12.20 -23.24 -6.54
C THR A 7 -11.58 -22.15 -7.40
N SER A 8 -12.07 -21.99 -8.62
CA SER A 8 -11.66 -20.92 -9.53
C SER A 8 -12.06 -19.58 -8.92
N ARG A 9 -11.10 -18.88 -8.31
CA ARG A 9 -11.27 -17.50 -7.88
C ARG A 9 -11.46 -16.65 -9.13
N ASN A 10 -12.44 -15.73 -9.10
CA ASN A 10 -12.63 -14.85 -10.23
C ASN A 10 -11.52 -13.78 -10.30
N THR A 11 -11.32 -13.17 -11.46
CA THR A 11 -10.27 -12.19 -11.70
C THR A 11 -10.32 -11.01 -10.73
N LYS A 12 -11.51 -10.57 -10.35
CA LYS A 12 -11.69 -9.48 -9.39
C LYS A 12 -11.16 -9.87 -8.01
N ASP A 13 -11.45 -11.07 -7.54
CA ASP A 13 -10.98 -11.55 -6.25
C ASP A 13 -9.45 -11.67 -6.20
N ILE A 14 -8.84 -12.14 -7.27
CA ILE A 14 -7.37 -12.20 -7.39
C ILE A 14 -6.76 -10.80 -7.35
N TYR A 15 -7.42 -9.82 -7.98
CA TYR A 15 -7.00 -8.43 -7.98
C TYR A 15 -7.14 -7.80 -6.59
N ASP A 16 -8.30 -7.94 -5.97
CA ASP A 16 -8.61 -7.33 -4.67
C ASP A 16 -7.83 -8.00 -3.51
N ASN A 17 -7.61 -9.30 -3.61
CA ASN A 17 -7.00 -10.12 -2.56
C ASN A 17 -5.87 -11.00 -3.11
N PRO A 18 -4.74 -10.43 -3.54
CA PRO A 18 -3.64 -11.23 -4.08
C PRO A 18 -3.05 -12.16 -3.01
N ASP A 19 -2.77 -13.39 -3.38
CA ASP A 19 -2.26 -14.39 -2.43
C ASP A 19 -0.80 -14.16 -2.04
N ASN A 20 -0.04 -13.47 -2.88
CA ASN A 20 1.37 -13.19 -2.64
C ASN A 20 1.84 -11.93 -3.36
N ILE A 21 3.06 -11.52 -3.07
CA ILE A 21 3.70 -10.34 -3.66
C ILE A 21 3.78 -10.45 -5.19
N PHE A 22 4.10 -11.64 -5.72
CA PHE A 22 4.20 -11.84 -7.17
C PHE A 22 2.87 -11.54 -7.87
N VAL A 23 1.78 -12.07 -7.37
CA VAL A 23 0.43 -11.84 -7.93
C VAL A 23 0.04 -10.36 -7.84
N GLY A 24 0.26 -9.74 -6.69
CA GLY A 24 -0.03 -8.31 -6.50
C GLY A 24 0.78 -7.41 -7.43
N GLY A 25 2.04 -7.73 -7.66
CA GLY A 25 2.93 -7.00 -8.54
C GLY A 25 2.73 -7.29 -10.03
N PHE A 26 2.12 -8.42 -10.37
CA PHE A 26 1.89 -8.82 -11.75
C PHE A 26 0.55 -8.35 -12.30
N ILE A 27 -0.49 -8.32 -11.47
CA ILE A 27 -1.86 -7.96 -11.88
C ILE A 27 -2.13 -6.49 -11.58
N GLY A 28 -2.51 -5.76 -12.61
CA GLY A 28 -2.84 -4.34 -12.56
C GLY A 28 -1.86 -3.46 -13.32
N THR A 29 -2.36 -2.31 -13.78
CA THR A 29 -1.56 -1.29 -14.47
C THR A 29 -1.95 0.09 -13.94
N PRO A 30 -1.13 0.71 -13.10
CA PRO A 30 0.13 0.19 -12.53
C PRO A 30 -0.10 -0.93 -11.51
N PRO A 31 0.94 -1.71 -11.19
CA PRO A 31 0.83 -2.79 -10.20
C PRO A 31 0.68 -2.26 -8.77
N MET A 32 0.41 -3.18 -7.82
CA MET A 32 0.35 -2.86 -6.40
C MET A 32 1.66 -2.25 -5.91
N ASN A 33 1.57 -1.25 -5.07
CA ASN A 33 2.73 -0.73 -4.35
C ASN A 33 3.12 -1.67 -3.21
N PHE A 34 4.41 -1.87 -3.01
CA PHE A 34 4.95 -2.61 -1.88
C PHE A 34 5.91 -1.72 -1.09
N LEU A 35 5.59 -1.51 0.18
CA LEU A 35 6.39 -0.71 1.08
C LEU A 35 6.95 -1.61 2.19
N GLU A 36 8.25 -1.56 2.37
CA GLU A 36 8.95 -2.30 3.42
C GLU A 36 8.98 -1.51 4.72
N GLY A 37 8.70 -2.17 5.82
CA GLY A 37 8.70 -1.56 7.13
C GLY A 37 8.40 -2.58 8.21
N TYR A 38 7.90 -2.11 9.33
CA TYR A 38 7.44 -2.98 10.42
C TYR A 38 6.22 -2.37 11.13
N VAL A 39 5.43 -3.20 11.79
CA VAL A 39 4.31 -2.73 12.61
C VAL A 39 4.75 -2.73 14.06
N SER A 40 4.67 -1.55 14.70
CA SER A 40 5.04 -1.37 16.09
C SER A 40 3.96 -1.91 17.04
N GLU A 41 4.33 -2.11 18.30
CA GLU A 41 3.38 -2.50 19.36
C GLU A 41 2.24 -1.50 19.56
N LYS A 42 2.46 -0.24 19.12
CA LYS A 42 1.45 0.82 19.19
C LYS A 42 0.43 0.76 18.03
N GLY A 43 0.54 -0.22 17.14
CA GLY A 43 -0.37 -0.36 16.00
C GLY A 43 -0.09 0.58 14.85
N GLN A 44 1.17 0.98 14.66
CA GLN A 44 1.60 1.84 13.56
C GLN A 44 2.53 1.08 12.62
N PHE A 45 2.30 1.22 11.32
CA PHE A 45 3.25 0.79 10.31
C PHE A 45 4.32 1.87 10.15
N VAL A 46 5.56 1.48 10.35
CA VAL A 46 6.72 2.38 10.36
C VAL A 46 7.53 2.16 9.08
N ILE A 47 7.68 3.22 8.29
CA ILE A 47 8.51 3.25 7.08
C ILE A 47 9.68 4.17 7.33
N GLY A 48 10.88 3.77 6.86
CA GLY A 48 12.05 4.62 6.92
C GLY A 48 13.08 4.19 7.96
N ASP A 49 14.07 5.01 8.12
CA ASP A 49 15.17 4.81 9.06
C ASP A 49 15.62 6.13 9.68
N HIS A 50 16.56 6.06 10.62
CA HIS A 50 17.12 7.23 11.31
C HIS A 50 17.78 8.26 10.37
N LYS A 51 18.19 7.86 9.18
CA LYS A 51 18.85 8.75 8.22
C LYS A 51 17.89 9.45 7.27
N LYS A 52 16.79 8.77 6.90
CA LYS A 52 15.83 9.26 5.91
C LYS A 52 14.54 9.79 6.51
N GLY A 53 14.42 9.71 7.84
CA GLY A 53 13.19 10.04 8.56
C GLY A 53 12.19 8.88 8.58
N PHE A 54 11.27 8.96 9.53
CA PHE A 54 10.21 7.96 9.73
C PHE A 54 8.88 8.50 9.23
N VAL A 55 8.09 7.60 8.64
CA VAL A 55 6.69 7.82 8.35
C VAL A 55 5.89 6.81 9.14
N LEU A 56 4.88 7.28 9.88
CA LEU A 56 4.03 6.47 10.73
C LEU A 56 2.62 6.44 10.16
N ILE A 57 2.08 5.24 9.96
CA ILE A 57 0.74 5.04 9.41
C ILE A 57 -0.04 4.14 10.35
N GLU A 58 -1.21 4.59 10.80
CA GLU A 58 -2.05 3.79 11.69
C GLU A 58 -2.57 2.54 10.98
N VAL A 59 -2.41 1.39 11.61
CA VAL A 59 -2.94 0.12 11.12
C VAL A 59 -4.33 -0.12 11.71
N PRO A 60 -5.34 -0.46 10.88
CA PRO A 60 -6.66 -0.82 11.40
C PRO A 60 -6.60 -1.93 12.44
N LYS A 61 -7.45 -1.84 13.45
CA LYS A 61 -7.43 -2.72 14.61
C LYS A 61 -7.51 -4.20 14.25
N ASP A 62 -8.37 -4.57 13.32
CA ASP A 62 -8.54 -5.95 12.87
C ASP A 62 -7.27 -6.50 12.21
N LYS A 63 -6.61 -5.70 11.38
CA LYS A 63 -5.34 -6.07 10.75
C LYS A 63 -4.21 -6.18 11.78
N PHE A 64 -4.15 -5.25 12.72
CA PHE A 64 -3.19 -5.28 13.81
C PHE A 64 -3.34 -6.54 14.67
N GLU A 65 -4.56 -6.90 15.05
CA GLU A 65 -4.85 -8.11 15.82
C GLU A 65 -4.41 -9.38 15.07
N THR A 66 -4.64 -9.43 13.77
CA THR A 66 -4.20 -10.53 12.90
C THR A 66 -2.67 -10.65 12.90
N LEU A 67 -1.97 -9.54 12.70
CA LEU A 67 -0.51 -9.51 12.71
C LEU A 67 0.06 -9.92 14.06
N LYS A 68 -0.52 -9.42 15.15
CA LYS A 68 -0.12 -9.74 16.51
C LYS A 68 -0.30 -11.22 16.82
N SER A 69 -1.44 -11.80 16.46
CA SER A 69 -1.74 -13.22 16.71
C SER A 69 -0.78 -14.15 15.97
N GLN A 70 -0.22 -13.73 14.83
CA GLN A 70 0.69 -14.52 14.02
C GLN A 70 2.17 -14.17 14.26
N GLY A 71 2.47 -13.30 15.22
CA GLY A 71 3.84 -12.99 15.63
C GLY A 71 4.61 -12.05 14.70
N PHE A 72 3.93 -11.20 13.95
CA PHE A 72 4.56 -10.26 13.02
C PHE A 72 4.86 -8.88 13.61
N ILE A 73 4.49 -8.60 14.86
CA ILE A 73 4.76 -7.30 15.47
C ILE A 73 6.26 -7.12 15.70
N GLU A 74 6.77 -5.92 15.41
CA GLU A 74 8.19 -5.54 15.50
C GLU A 74 9.11 -6.36 14.58
N LYS A 75 8.56 -6.98 13.56
CA LYS A 75 9.32 -7.74 12.56
C LYS A 75 9.19 -7.14 11.16
N PRO A 76 10.18 -7.35 10.28
CA PRO A 76 10.06 -6.92 8.89
C PRO A 76 8.79 -7.43 8.24
N ILE A 77 8.07 -6.53 7.57
CA ILE A 77 6.81 -6.84 6.89
C ILE A 77 6.67 -5.96 5.65
N VAL A 78 5.89 -6.42 4.67
CA VAL A 78 5.62 -5.65 3.46
C VAL A 78 4.16 -5.23 3.43
N LEU A 79 3.93 -3.93 3.27
CA LEU A 79 2.60 -3.36 3.05
C LEU A 79 2.34 -3.30 1.54
N GLY A 80 1.24 -3.90 1.09
CA GLY A 80 0.76 -3.80 -0.28
C GLY A 80 -0.48 -2.92 -0.36
N ILE A 81 -0.45 -1.94 -1.25
CA ILE A 81 -1.60 -1.05 -1.49
C ILE A 81 -1.69 -0.71 -2.98
N ARG A 82 -2.90 -0.81 -3.54
CA ARG A 82 -3.15 -0.46 -4.94
C ARG A 82 -3.06 1.06 -5.15
N PRO A 83 -2.56 1.51 -6.32
CA PRO A 83 -2.47 2.94 -6.62
C PRO A 83 -3.79 3.72 -6.47
N GLU A 84 -4.91 3.13 -6.81
CA GLU A 84 -6.24 3.74 -6.68
C GLU A 84 -6.75 3.85 -5.24
N ASN A 85 -6.10 3.18 -4.31
CA ASN A 85 -6.39 3.28 -2.86
C ASN A 85 -5.51 4.31 -2.15
N ILE A 86 -4.76 5.08 -2.91
CA ILE A 86 -4.00 6.23 -2.44
C ILE A 86 -4.72 7.48 -2.93
N LEU A 87 -5.18 8.30 -2.00
CA LEU A 87 -6.20 9.32 -2.22
C LEU A 87 -5.61 10.72 -2.02
N ASP A 88 -6.00 11.69 -2.84
CA ASP A 88 -5.47 13.05 -2.80
C ASP A 88 -6.51 14.15 -2.48
N GLN A 89 -7.78 13.79 -2.44
CA GLN A 89 -8.83 14.79 -2.22
C GLN A 89 -8.86 15.25 -0.76
N PRO A 90 -9.16 16.55 -0.49
CA PRO A 90 -9.22 17.06 0.88
C PRO A 90 -10.18 16.28 1.78
N GLU A 91 -11.29 15.78 1.24
CA GLU A 91 -12.26 14.98 1.98
C GLU A 91 -11.68 13.65 2.43
N ASP A 92 -10.88 13.01 1.58
CA ASP A 92 -10.22 11.74 1.88
C ASP A 92 -9.11 11.93 2.93
N LEU A 93 -8.37 13.03 2.85
CA LEU A 93 -7.36 13.38 3.86
C LEU A 93 -8.01 13.59 5.24
N LYS A 94 -9.21 14.14 5.29
CA LYS A 94 -9.97 14.30 6.54
C LYS A 94 -10.49 12.97 7.09
N LYS A 95 -10.85 12.03 6.21
CA LYS A 95 -11.32 10.70 6.61
C LYS A 95 -10.20 9.80 7.12
N HIS A 96 -8.98 10.01 6.65
CA HIS A 96 -7.82 9.18 6.97
C HIS A 96 -6.67 10.00 7.58
N PRO A 97 -6.91 10.74 8.69
CA PRO A 97 -5.92 11.68 9.22
C PRO A 97 -4.65 11.03 9.77
N HIS A 98 -4.71 9.73 10.08
CA HIS A 98 -3.58 8.97 10.64
C HIS A 98 -2.87 8.09 9.62
N SER A 99 -3.17 8.25 8.34
CA SER A 99 -2.53 7.53 7.24
C SER A 99 -2.11 8.45 6.10
N ILE A 100 -1.78 9.68 6.43
CA ILE A 100 -1.31 10.69 5.47
C ILE A 100 0.20 10.56 5.32
N VAL A 101 0.65 10.54 4.07
CA VAL A 101 2.07 10.57 3.71
C VAL A 101 2.36 11.78 2.82
N LYS A 102 3.58 12.29 2.89
CA LYS A 102 4.08 13.32 1.98
C LYS A 102 4.92 12.65 0.91
N LEU A 103 4.42 12.66 -0.31
CA LEU A 103 5.10 12.11 -1.47
C LEU A 103 5.92 13.21 -2.16
N LYS A 104 7.19 12.96 -2.34
CA LYS A 104 8.01 13.78 -3.23
C LYS A 104 7.81 13.31 -4.65
N VAL A 105 7.22 14.16 -5.48
CA VAL A 105 6.84 13.81 -6.86
C VAL A 105 8.08 13.79 -7.75
N ASP A 106 8.28 12.66 -8.44
CA ASP A 106 9.27 12.55 -9.52
C ASP A 106 8.63 12.97 -10.85
N VAL A 107 7.47 12.41 -11.17
CA VAL A 107 6.72 12.71 -12.38
C VAL A 107 5.23 12.49 -12.14
N ALA A 108 4.40 13.29 -12.79
CA ALA A 108 2.95 13.10 -12.84
C ALA A 108 2.52 13.00 -14.30
N GLU A 109 1.84 11.91 -14.64
CA GLU A 109 1.35 11.64 -15.99
C GLU A 109 -0.16 11.76 -16.06
N LEU A 110 -0.64 12.66 -16.91
CA LEU A 110 -2.07 12.78 -17.18
C LEU A 110 -2.46 11.76 -18.26
N LEU A 111 -3.29 10.80 -17.89
CA LEU A 111 -3.76 9.72 -18.74
C LEU A 111 -5.29 9.76 -18.84
N GLY A 112 -5.82 10.64 -19.68
CA GLY A 112 -7.26 10.83 -19.84
C GLY A 112 -7.91 11.40 -18.56
N ALA A 113 -8.80 10.64 -17.94
CA ALA A 113 -9.54 11.04 -16.74
C ALA A 113 -8.75 10.86 -15.43
N GLU A 114 -7.52 10.35 -15.51
CA GLU A 114 -6.70 10.00 -14.35
C GLU A 114 -5.32 10.62 -14.46
N THR A 115 -4.72 10.89 -13.29
CA THR A 115 -3.30 11.23 -13.19
C THR A 115 -2.60 10.14 -12.39
N GLN A 116 -1.50 9.63 -12.92
CA GLN A 116 -0.61 8.73 -12.18
C GLN A 116 0.56 9.56 -11.64
N ILE A 117 0.73 9.51 -10.32
CA ILE A 117 1.76 10.27 -9.61
C ILE A 117 2.82 9.28 -9.15
N TYR A 118 4.03 9.44 -9.68
CA TYR A 118 5.21 8.65 -9.30
C TYR A 118 6.07 9.47 -8.37
N GLY A 119 6.46 8.89 -7.26
CA GLY A 119 7.31 9.60 -6.32
C GLY A 119 7.92 8.70 -5.26
N VAL A 120 8.44 9.32 -4.21
CA VAL A 120 9.20 8.68 -3.15
C VAL A 120 8.64 9.07 -1.78
N VAL A 121 8.46 8.09 -0.92
CA VAL A 121 8.12 8.25 0.51
C VAL A 121 9.16 7.51 1.33
N ALA A 122 9.86 8.22 2.22
CA ALA A 122 10.90 7.64 3.08
C ALA A 122 11.92 6.76 2.31
N GLY A 123 12.29 7.19 1.10
CA GLY A 123 13.26 6.49 0.25
C GLY A 123 12.68 5.32 -0.56
N GLN A 124 11.38 5.07 -0.50
CA GLN A 124 10.74 4.00 -1.26
C GLN A 124 9.79 4.57 -2.31
N ASN A 125 9.73 3.91 -3.46
CA ASN A 125 8.87 4.32 -4.57
C ASN A 125 7.39 4.05 -4.26
N LEU A 126 6.55 5.01 -4.65
CA LEU A 126 5.11 4.92 -4.52
C LEU A 126 4.44 5.49 -5.76
N VAL A 127 3.43 4.80 -6.27
CA VAL A 127 2.60 5.25 -7.39
C VAL A 127 1.17 5.43 -6.89
N ALA A 128 0.64 6.64 -7.05
CA ALA A 128 -0.76 6.94 -6.78
C ALA A 128 -1.53 7.15 -8.09
N LYS A 129 -2.78 6.75 -8.12
CA LYS A 129 -3.68 6.93 -9.24
C LYS A 129 -4.89 7.72 -8.77
N VAL A 130 -4.98 8.97 -9.22
CA VAL A 130 -5.96 9.95 -8.74
C VAL A 130 -6.77 10.51 -9.89
N GLU A 131 -7.81 11.28 -9.58
CA GLU A 131 -8.55 12.03 -10.60
C GLU A 131 -7.62 12.98 -11.35
N ALA A 132 -7.96 13.25 -12.61
CA ALA A 132 -7.12 14.08 -13.48
C ALA A 132 -6.80 15.45 -12.86
N ARG A 133 -5.51 15.75 -12.78
CA ARG A 133 -4.99 17.04 -12.34
C ARG A 133 -3.74 17.41 -13.11
N ILE A 134 -3.55 18.70 -13.34
CA ILE A 134 -2.47 19.25 -14.16
C ILE A 134 -1.51 20.15 -13.38
N ASP A 135 -1.70 20.24 -12.08
CA ASP A 135 -0.97 21.17 -11.21
C ASP A 135 0.24 20.57 -10.50
N LEU A 136 0.61 19.32 -10.85
CA LEU A 136 1.74 18.62 -10.24
C LEU A 136 2.91 18.50 -11.22
N TYR A 137 4.10 18.82 -10.70
CA TYR A 137 5.35 18.76 -11.45
C TYR A 137 6.42 18.03 -10.64
N GLY A 138 7.43 17.52 -11.31
CA GLY A 138 8.59 16.93 -10.66
C GLY A 138 9.24 17.89 -9.66
N GLY A 139 9.53 17.39 -8.46
CA GLY A 139 10.05 18.17 -7.35
C GLY A 139 8.99 18.69 -6.37
N ASP A 140 7.71 18.66 -6.76
CA ASP A 140 6.62 19.04 -5.86
C ASP A 140 6.46 18.02 -4.72
N GLU A 141 5.86 18.47 -3.62
CA GLU A 141 5.48 17.61 -2.51
C GLU A 141 3.96 17.60 -2.40
N VAL A 142 3.36 16.43 -2.34
CA VAL A 142 1.90 16.27 -2.22
C VAL A 142 1.55 15.39 -1.03
N GLU A 143 0.52 15.78 -0.31
CA GLU A 143 -0.06 14.96 0.76
C GLU A 143 -1.05 13.96 0.16
N LEU A 144 -0.88 12.69 0.51
CA LEU A 144 -1.74 11.60 0.08
C LEU A 144 -2.19 10.80 1.29
N ALA A 145 -3.44 10.34 1.27
CA ALA A 145 -3.97 9.45 2.29
C ALA A 145 -3.98 8.01 1.77
N LEU A 146 -3.44 7.09 2.55
CA LEU A 146 -3.53 5.66 2.26
C LEU A 146 -4.82 5.11 2.86
N ASN A 147 -5.66 4.50 2.02
CA ASN A 147 -6.83 3.79 2.50
C ASN A 147 -6.41 2.44 3.08
N MET A 148 -6.08 2.42 4.36
CA MET A 148 -5.54 1.25 5.06
C MET A 148 -6.56 0.12 5.21
N ASP A 149 -7.85 0.37 5.01
CA ASP A 149 -8.88 -0.68 4.97
C ASP A 149 -8.72 -1.57 3.74
N ARG A 150 -8.08 -1.05 2.69
CA ARG A 150 -7.83 -1.76 1.42
C ARG A 150 -6.40 -2.26 1.28
N CYS A 151 -5.55 -2.06 2.26
CA CYS A 151 -4.18 -2.57 2.21
C CYS A 151 -4.10 -4.05 2.59
N HIS A 152 -2.98 -4.65 2.23
CA HIS A 152 -2.61 -6.01 2.62
C HIS A 152 -1.22 -6.03 3.21
N PHE A 153 -0.96 -7.00 4.07
CA PHE A 153 0.37 -7.26 4.59
C PHE A 153 0.89 -8.60 4.07
N PHE A 154 2.17 -8.64 3.75
CA PHE A 154 2.84 -9.82 3.21
C PHE A 154 4.06 -10.16 4.06
N ASP A 155 4.31 -11.46 4.23
CA ASP A 155 5.52 -11.97 4.84
C ASP A 155 6.68 -11.79 3.84
N PRO A 156 7.75 -11.05 4.19
CA PRO A 156 8.87 -10.86 3.25
C PRO A 156 9.66 -12.14 2.96
N GLU A 157 9.60 -13.15 3.82
CA GLU A 157 10.31 -14.41 3.64
C GLU A 157 9.56 -15.35 2.69
N THR A 158 8.26 -15.56 2.94
CA THR A 158 7.43 -16.46 2.13
C THR A 158 6.76 -15.77 0.97
N GLU A 159 6.71 -14.43 0.99
CA GLU A 159 5.97 -13.56 0.07
C GLU A 159 4.44 -13.75 0.12
N ALA A 160 3.95 -14.61 1.00
CA ALA A 160 2.53 -14.87 1.16
C ALA A 160 1.80 -13.73 1.88
N ARG A 161 0.56 -13.48 1.48
CA ARG A 161 -0.31 -12.54 2.18
C ARG A 161 -0.66 -13.07 3.57
N ILE A 162 -0.55 -12.21 4.56
CA ILE A 162 -0.93 -12.52 5.94
C ILE A 162 -2.44 -12.39 6.05
N LYS A 163 -3.11 -13.50 6.32
CA LYS A 163 -4.58 -13.61 6.40
C LYS A 163 -5.01 -13.93 7.82
N LYS A 164 -6.23 -13.54 8.15
CA LYS A 164 -6.92 -14.06 9.31
C LYS A 164 -7.33 -15.52 9.02
N TYR A 165 -6.97 -16.40 9.90
CA TYR A 165 -7.41 -17.80 9.84
C TYR A 165 -8.71 -18.01 10.62
#